data_fe2009e568471d0658e36d678903b0a0
#
_entry.id   fe2009e568471d0658e36d678903b0a0
#
_cell.length_a   1.000
_cell.length_b   1.000
_cell.length_c   1.000
_cell.angle_alpha   90.00
_cell.angle_beta   90.00
_cell.angle_gamma   90.00
#
_symmetry.space_group_name_H-M   'P 1'
#
loop_
_entity.id
_entity.type
_entity.pdbx_description
1 polymer ?
#
loop_
_entity_poly.entity_id
_entity_poly.type
_entity_poly.pdbx_seq_one_letter_code
_entity_poly.pdbx_strand_id
1 'polypeptide(L)'
;MRVFLLFFIVSALLQQPLRAAGDINVDKVIVNHNKKIQKLNKRYKSLLNEIDQLKEHQNIGDAKIMELFHLLEFKQTQDVVKQTVTQIKRDNIIAKKLYTDARSLLLTDQYNQAVELFQKYLNEYPENNNADDAHYWLARSYVALQDFENAKNTFISFQQENPRHHKFSNSFLELSRVYAELEENELAIELINLMIKKTPHHNSINQAKQLLAELTAPSEETSE
;
A
#
# COMPACT_ATOMS: atom_id res chain seq x y z
N MET A 1 -11.79 34.14 5.42
CA MET A 1 -12.12 34.50 6.82
C MET A 1 -11.64 33.51 7.87
N ARG A 2 -11.18 32.30 7.54
CA ARG A 2 -10.66 31.30 8.51
C ARG A 2 -9.15 31.38 8.77
N VAL A 3 -8.38 32.07 7.98
CA VAL A 3 -6.92 32.20 8.14
C VAL A 3 -6.51 33.27 9.15
N PHE A 4 -7.36 34.29 9.36
CA PHE A 4 -7.10 35.37 10.34
C PHE A 4 -7.29 34.96 11.79
N LEU A 5 -8.07 33.91 12.06
CA LEU A 5 -8.32 33.46 13.45
C LEU A 5 -7.12 32.69 14.06
N LEU A 6 -6.28 32.08 13.22
CA LEU A 6 -5.09 31.33 13.69
C LEU A 6 -3.94 32.25 14.13
N PHE A 7 -3.88 33.48 13.59
CA PHE A 7 -2.85 34.46 13.99
C PHE A 7 -3.10 35.06 15.40
N PHE A 8 -4.36 35.15 15.81
CA PHE A 8 -4.70 35.70 17.13
C PHE A 8 -4.50 34.71 18.28
N ILE A 9 -4.57 33.41 18.04
CA ILE A 9 -4.38 32.40 19.09
C ILE A 9 -2.89 32.24 19.42
N VAL A 10 -2.00 32.46 18.44
CA VAL A 10 -0.54 32.34 18.66
C VAL A 10 -0.01 33.55 19.49
N SER A 11 -0.61 34.74 19.36
CA SER A 11 -0.17 35.90 20.14
C SER A 11 -0.61 35.90 21.59
N ALA A 12 -1.71 35.21 21.94
CA ALA A 12 -2.20 35.11 23.30
C ALA A 12 -1.44 34.11 24.18
N LEU A 13 -0.70 33.17 23.58
CA LEU A 13 0.12 32.17 24.31
C LEU A 13 1.51 32.70 24.70
N LEU A 14 1.90 33.89 24.22
CA LEU A 14 3.22 34.47 24.48
C LEU A 14 3.27 35.38 25.73
N GLN A 15 2.18 35.52 26.51
CA GLN A 15 2.13 36.39 27.69
C GLN A 15 2.08 35.66 29.02
N GLN A 16 2.46 34.41 29.11
CA GLN A 16 2.60 33.74 30.41
C GLN A 16 4.02 33.96 30.98
N PRO A 17 4.15 34.39 32.25
CA PRO A 17 5.45 34.61 32.86
C PRO A 17 6.17 33.28 33.07
N LEU A 18 7.33 33.13 32.44
CA LEU A 18 8.25 32.02 32.66
C LEU A 18 8.76 32.07 34.10
N ARG A 19 8.26 31.17 34.94
CA ARG A 19 8.95 30.79 36.17
C ARG A 19 9.33 29.31 36.09
N ALA A 20 10.67 29.10 36.14
CA ALA A 20 11.36 27.87 36.47
C ALA A 20 11.14 26.66 35.57
N ALA A 21 11.94 26.57 34.53
CA ALA A 21 12.38 25.28 34.00
C ALA A 21 13.84 25.46 33.57
N GLY A 22 14.71 24.55 34.00
CA GLY A 22 16.14 24.58 33.73
C GLY A 22 16.47 24.76 32.25
N ASP A 23 17.68 25.18 31.94
CA ASP A 23 18.23 25.61 30.66
C ASP A 23 17.68 24.84 29.42
N ILE A 24 16.47 25.15 29.02
CA ILE A 24 15.95 24.74 27.70
C ILE A 24 16.60 25.69 26.71
N ASN A 25 17.52 25.16 25.92
CA ASN A 25 18.13 25.90 24.82
C ASN A 25 17.03 26.28 23.82
N VAL A 26 16.42 27.44 24.04
CA VAL A 26 15.27 27.98 23.29
C VAL A 26 15.60 28.04 21.79
N ASP A 27 16.84 28.37 21.42
CA ASP A 27 17.27 28.44 20.02
C ASP A 27 17.19 27.07 19.35
N LYS A 28 17.58 26.01 20.04
CA LYS A 28 17.50 24.63 19.55
C LYS A 28 16.05 24.16 19.36
N VAL A 29 15.16 24.61 20.25
CA VAL A 29 13.71 24.33 20.15
C VAL A 29 13.13 25.08 18.96
N ILE A 30 13.44 26.36 18.78
CA ILE A 30 12.99 27.19 17.65
C ILE A 30 13.48 26.61 16.32
N VAL A 31 14.75 26.22 16.23
CA VAL A 31 15.31 25.59 15.01
C VAL A 31 14.59 24.29 14.69
N ASN A 32 14.29 23.45 15.68
CA ASN A 32 13.55 22.22 15.48
C ASN A 32 12.11 22.46 15.03
N HIS A 33 11.42 23.48 15.63
CA HIS A 33 10.09 23.85 15.18
C HIS A 33 10.10 24.38 13.75
N ASN A 34 11.05 25.22 13.38
CA ASN A 34 11.20 25.75 12.03
C ASN A 34 11.44 24.61 11.01
N LYS A 35 12.28 23.62 11.35
CA LYS A 35 12.46 22.42 10.52
C LYS A 35 11.15 21.61 10.37
N LYS A 36 10.40 21.45 11.44
CA LYS A 36 9.08 20.80 11.39
C LYS A 36 8.09 21.57 10.53
N ILE A 37 8.04 22.88 10.66
CA ILE A 37 7.18 23.76 9.83
C ILE A 37 7.55 23.67 8.37
N GLN A 38 8.85 23.70 8.03
CA GLN A 38 9.30 23.51 6.65
C GLN A 38 8.91 22.15 6.09
N LYS A 39 9.04 21.08 6.89
CA LYS A 39 8.63 19.72 6.48
C LYS A 39 7.11 19.63 6.27
N LEU A 40 6.32 20.25 7.16
CA LEU A 40 4.87 20.33 7.04
C LEU A 40 4.46 21.12 5.79
N ASN A 41 5.11 22.26 5.52
CA ASN A 41 4.84 23.07 4.33
C ASN A 41 5.18 22.33 3.03
N LYS A 42 6.28 21.56 3.01
CA LYS A 42 6.59 20.69 1.86
C LYS A 42 5.50 19.63 1.65
N ARG A 43 5.07 18.99 2.74
CA ARG A 43 4.02 17.95 2.69
C ARG A 43 2.66 18.53 2.29
N TYR A 44 2.33 19.72 2.78
CA TYR A 44 1.12 20.45 2.39
C TYR A 44 1.12 20.77 0.88
N LYS A 45 2.24 21.28 0.34
CA LYS A 45 2.38 21.52 -1.11
C LYS A 45 2.25 20.23 -1.94
N SER A 46 2.83 19.12 -1.45
CA SER A 46 2.68 17.80 -2.09
C SER A 46 1.22 17.35 -2.13
N LEU A 47 0.51 17.48 -1.00
CA LEU A 47 -0.91 17.14 -0.94
C LEU A 47 -1.79 18.02 -1.83
N LEU A 48 -1.48 19.31 -1.95
CA LEU A 48 -2.18 20.18 -2.89
C LEU A 48 -1.99 19.72 -4.35
N ASN A 49 -0.75 19.36 -4.71
CA ASN A 49 -0.48 18.82 -6.05
C ASN A 49 -1.21 17.49 -6.30
N GLU A 50 -1.28 16.61 -5.29
CA GLU A 50 -2.04 15.36 -5.39
C GLU A 50 -3.56 15.63 -5.56
N ILE A 51 -4.10 16.60 -4.84
CA ILE A 51 -5.50 17.03 -4.99
C ILE A 51 -5.76 17.57 -6.39
N ASP A 52 -4.85 18.39 -6.93
CA ASP A 52 -4.99 18.93 -8.28
C ASP A 52 -4.91 17.83 -9.35
N GLN A 53 -4.01 16.85 -9.18
CA GLN A 53 -3.93 15.67 -10.05
C GLN A 53 -5.20 14.80 -9.96
N LEU A 54 -5.75 14.61 -8.76
CA LEU A 54 -7.00 13.86 -8.58
C LEU A 54 -8.18 14.56 -9.24
N LYS A 55 -8.26 15.90 -9.16
CA LYS A 55 -9.27 16.68 -9.85
C LYS A 55 -9.14 16.58 -11.36
N GLU A 56 -7.91 16.65 -11.87
CA GLU A 56 -7.63 16.48 -13.31
C GLU A 56 -8.07 15.08 -13.77
N HIS A 57 -7.72 14.03 -13.05
CA HIS A 57 -8.17 12.67 -13.34
C HIS A 57 -9.71 12.53 -13.27
N GLN A 58 -10.36 13.19 -12.31
CA GLN A 58 -11.82 13.21 -12.21
C GLN A 58 -12.43 13.90 -13.42
N ASN A 59 -11.92 15.07 -13.81
CA ASN A 59 -12.38 15.81 -15.00
C ASN A 59 -12.22 15.00 -16.29
N ILE A 60 -11.08 14.30 -16.44
CA ILE A 60 -10.85 13.39 -17.57
C ILE A 60 -11.85 12.22 -17.54
N GLY A 61 -12.12 11.68 -16.36
CA GLY A 61 -13.14 10.64 -16.16
C GLY A 61 -14.53 11.10 -16.54
N ASP A 62 -14.93 12.29 -16.08
CA ASP A 62 -16.24 12.89 -16.38
C ASP A 62 -16.39 13.21 -17.88
N ALA A 63 -15.33 13.75 -18.51
CA ALA A 63 -15.32 14.00 -19.95
C ALA A 63 -15.46 12.70 -20.76
N LYS A 64 -14.81 11.63 -20.32
CA LYS A 64 -14.90 10.31 -20.96
C LYS A 64 -16.25 9.66 -20.79
N ILE A 65 -16.90 9.89 -19.64
CA ILE A 65 -18.30 9.46 -19.37
C ILE A 65 -19.26 10.22 -20.28
N MET A 66 -19.08 11.54 -20.45
CA MET A 66 -19.89 12.34 -21.36
C MET A 66 -19.72 11.92 -22.83
N GLU A 67 -18.50 11.63 -23.25
CA GLU A 67 -18.22 11.09 -24.58
C GLU A 67 -18.93 9.73 -24.79
N LEU A 68 -18.88 8.86 -23.79
CA LEU A 68 -19.60 7.57 -23.81
C LEU A 68 -21.12 7.78 -23.88
N PHE A 69 -21.68 8.76 -23.17
CA PHE A 69 -23.09 9.10 -23.27
C PHE A 69 -23.46 9.60 -24.66
N HIS A 70 -22.67 10.48 -25.26
CA HIS A 70 -22.89 10.93 -26.65
C HIS A 70 -22.81 9.79 -27.67
N LEU A 71 -21.89 8.84 -27.48
CA LEU A 71 -21.83 7.63 -28.29
C LEU A 71 -23.04 6.70 -28.09
N LEU A 72 -23.64 6.71 -26.89
CA LEU A 72 -24.86 5.96 -26.57
C LEU A 72 -26.13 6.55 -27.21
N GLU A 73 -26.20 7.85 -27.41
CA GLU A 73 -27.34 8.54 -28.02
C GLU A 73 -27.39 8.33 -29.55
N PHE A 74 -26.29 7.97 -30.18
CA PHE A 74 -26.29 7.66 -31.62
C PHE A 74 -26.90 6.27 -31.84
N LYS A 75 -28.03 6.24 -32.53
CA LYS A 75 -28.91 5.08 -32.78
C LYS A 75 -28.22 3.83 -33.38
N GLN A 76 -27.02 3.96 -33.94
CA GLN A 76 -26.21 2.86 -34.47
C GLN A 76 -25.37 2.14 -33.39
N THR A 77 -25.34 2.67 -32.16
CA THR A 77 -24.48 2.19 -31.09
C THR A 77 -25.12 1.14 -30.19
N GLN A 78 -26.44 0.92 -30.25
CA GLN A 78 -27.09 -0.06 -29.38
C GLN A 78 -26.55 -1.50 -29.54
N ASP A 79 -26.25 -1.91 -30.76
CA ASP A 79 -25.70 -3.25 -31.03
C ASP A 79 -24.24 -3.35 -30.63
N VAL A 80 -23.43 -2.29 -30.87
CA VAL A 80 -22.03 -2.23 -30.46
C VAL A 80 -21.92 -2.21 -28.95
N VAL A 81 -22.72 -1.38 -28.26
CA VAL A 81 -22.74 -1.32 -26.78
C VAL A 81 -23.19 -2.66 -26.20
N LYS A 82 -24.22 -3.29 -26.76
CA LYS A 82 -24.68 -4.59 -26.30
C LYS A 82 -23.61 -5.67 -26.49
N GLN A 83 -22.91 -5.66 -27.62
CA GLN A 83 -21.79 -6.56 -27.87
C GLN A 83 -20.63 -6.30 -26.90
N THR A 84 -20.26 -5.02 -26.70
CA THR A 84 -19.20 -4.64 -25.78
C THR A 84 -19.53 -5.02 -24.33
N VAL A 85 -20.75 -4.72 -23.86
CA VAL A 85 -21.20 -5.13 -22.52
C VAL A 85 -21.22 -6.65 -22.36
N THR A 86 -21.61 -7.37 -23.41
CA THR A 86 -21.59 -8.83 -23.39
C THR A 86 -20.16 -9.38 -23.33
N GLN A 87 -19.24 -8.75 -24.06
CA GLN A 87 -17.83 -9.11 -24.03
C GLN A 87 -17.22 -8.83 -22.65
N ILE A 88 -17.41 -7.63 -22.10
CA ILE A 88 -16.95 -7.29 -20.75
C ILE A 88 -17.48 -8.28 -19.70
N LYS A 89 -18.74 -8.69 -19.80
CA LYS A 89 -19.30 -9.70 -18.90
C LYS A 89 -18.62 -11.05 -19.05
N ARG A 90 -18.34 -11.49 -20.27
CA ARG A 90 -17.61 -12.75 -20.54
C ARG A 90 -16.19 -12.67 -19.98
N ASP A 91 -15.48 -11.57 -20.25
CA ASP A 91 -14.11 -11.37 -19.77
C ASP A 91 -14.05 -11.35 -18.24
N ASN A 92 -15.01 -10.70 -17.59
CA ASN A 92 -15.12 -10.73 -16.13
C ASN A 92 -15.42 -12.13 -15.56
N ILE A 93 -16.22 -12.94 -16.25
CA ILE A 93 -16.47 -14.33 -15.85
C ILE A 93 -15.18 -15.17 -16.00
N ILE A 94 -14.47 -15.01 -17.11
CA ILE A 94 -13.23 -15.73 -17.38
C ILE A 94 -12.15 -15.28 -16.37
N ALA A 95 -12.00 -13.98 -16.15
CA ALA A 95 -11.08 -13.43 -15.17
C ALA A 95 -11.36 -13.97 -13.77
N LYS A 96 -12.63 -13.93 -13.34
CA LYS A 96 -13.04 -14.47 -12.05
C LYS A 96 -12.70 -15.96 -11.93
N LYS A 97 -12.98 -16.74 -12.98
CA LYS A 97 -12.66 -18.17 -13.00
C LYS A 97 -11.16 -18.38 -12.88
N LEU A 98 -10.35 -17.69 -13.70
CA LEU A 98 -8.90 -17.81 -13.69
C LEU A 98 -8.32 -17.48 -12.31
N TYR A 99 -8.79 -16.38 -11.67
CA TYR A 99 -8.40 -16.02 -10.31
C TYR A 99 -8.79 -17.06 -9.26
N THR A 100 -10.03 -17.61 -9.36
CA THR A 100 -10.48 -18.62 -8.39
C THR A 100 -9.75 -19.95 -8.57
N ASP A 101 -9.46 -20.35 -9.81
CA ASP A 101 -8.67 -21.54 -10.11
C ASP A 101 -7.24 -21.38 -9.56
N ALA A 102 -6.58 -20.24 -9.79
CA ALA A 102 -5.27 -19.93 -9.22
C ALA A 102 -5.26 -20.01 -7.69
N ARG A 103 -6.29 -19.43 -7.04
CA ARG A 103 -6.47 -19.51 -5.58
C ARG A 103 -6.64 -20.96 -5.09
N SER A 104 -7.43 -21.74 -5.82
CA SER A 104 -7.65 -23.16 -5.50
C SER A 104 -6.36 -23.97 -5.58
N LEU A 105 -5.56 -23.76 -6.63
CA LEU A 105 -4.25 -24.40 -6.82
C LEU A 105 -3.30 -24.07 -5.66
N LEU A 106 -3.25 -22.81 -5.23
CA LEU A 106 -2.45 -22.39 -4.08
C LEU A 106 -2.89 -23.12 -2.78
N LEU A 107 -4.19 -23.31 -2.59
CA LEU A 107 -4.75 -24.00 -1.41
C LEU A 107 -4.58 -25.52 -1.45
N THR A 108 -4.30 -26.07 -2.60
CA THR A 108 -4.08 -27.51 -2.82
C THR A 108 -2.61 -27.85 -3.09
N ASP A 109 -1.70 -26.96 -2.68
CA ASP A 109 -0.24 -27.11 -2.75
C ASP A 109 0.33 -27.26 -4.18
N GLN A 110 -0.46 -26.88 -5.18
CA GLN A 110 -0.04 -26.87 -6.58
C GLN A 110 0.57 -25.51 -6.95
N TYR A 111 1.64 -25.13 -6.24
CA TYR A 111 2.20 -23.77 -6.24
C TYR A 111 2.70 -23.29 -7.61
N ASN A 112 3.38 -24.15 -8.39
CA ASN A 112 3.86 -23.79 -9.73
C ASN A 112 2.70 -23.39 -10.63
N GLN A 113 1.62 -24.18 -10.64
CA GLN A 113 0.44 -23.90 -11.45
C GLN A 113 -0.29 -22.65 -10.96
N ALA A 114 -0.31 -22.41 -9.63
CA ALA A 114 -0.87 -21.20 -9.06
C ALA A 114 -0.11 -19.96 -9.54
N VAL A 115 1.22 -19.99 -9.55
CA VAL A 115 2.07 -18.90 -10.08
C VAL A 115 1.74 -18.63 -11.54
N GLU A 116 1.73 -19.67 -12.39
CA GLU A 116 1.40 -19.52 -13.81
C GLU A 116 0.03 -18.87 -14.04
N LEU A 117 -1.00 -19.30 -13.29
CA LEU A 117 -2.34 -18.76 -13.45
C LEU A 117 -2.47 -17.34 -12.88
N PHE A 118 -1.79 -17.00 -11.77
CA PHE A 118 -1.78 -15.62 -11.27
C PHE A 118 -1.04 -14.69 -12.23
N GLN A 119 0.11 -15.10 -12.77
CA GLN A 119 0.83 -14.33 -13.79
C GLN A 119 -0.04 -14.11 -15.04
N LYS A 120 -0.67 -15.18 -15.53
CA LYS A 120 -1.60 -15.09 -16.66
C LYS A 120 -2.74 -14.12 -16.35
N TYR A 121 -3.33 -14.22 -15.16
CA TYR A 121 -4.41 -13.33 -14.73
C TYR A 121 -3.98 -11.87 -14.75
N LEU A 122 -2.83 -11.55 -14.17
CA LEU A 122 -2.30 -10.18 -14.10
C LEU A 122 -1.94 -9.62 -15.47
N ASN A 123 -1.47 -10.48 -16.40
CA ASN A 123 -1.16 -10.07 -17.76
C ASN A 123 -2.43 -9.82 -18.61
N GLU A 124 -3.45 -10.68 -18.47
CA GLU A 124 -4.66 -10.60 -19.29
C GLU A 124 -5.72 -9.63 -18.72
N TYR A 125 -5.73 -9.43 -17.39
CA TYR A 125 -6.75 -8.68 -16.66
C TYR A 125 -6.17 -7.70 -15.62
N PRO A 126 -5.20 -6.85 -15.98
CA PRO A 126 -4.50 -5.97 -15.02
C PRO A 126 -5.42 -4.97 -14.32
N GLU A 127 -6.52 -4.56 -15.00
CA GLU A 127 -7.48 -3.59 -14.49
C GLU A 127 -8.70 -4.25 -13.81
N ASN A 128 -8.69 -5.57 -13.63
CA ASN A 128 -9.82 -6.25 -13.00
C ASN A 128 -9.80 -6.07 -11.49
N ASN A 129 -10.99 -6.07 -10.88
CA ASN A 129 -11.18 -5.83 -9.44
C ASN A 129 -10.36 -6.76 -8.52
N ASN A 130 -9.90 -7.90 -9.00
CA ASN A 130 -9.09 -8.83 -8.23
C ASN A 130 -7.58 -8.75 -8.59
N ALA A 131 -7.15 -7.78 -9.41
CA ALA A 131 -5.75 -7.69 -9.82
C ALA A 131 -4.82 -7.45 -8.62
N ASP A 132 -5.19 -6.55 -7.73
CA ASP A 132 -4.43 -6.26 -6.51
C ASP A 132 -4.37 -7.48 -5.59
N ASP A 133 -5.48 -8.20 -5.41
CA ASP A 133 -5.51 -9.46 -4.68
C ASP A 133 -4.64 -10.53 -5.35
N ALA A 134 -4.70 -10.64 -6.67
CA ALA A 134 -3.91 -11.61 -7.44
C ALA A 134 -2.40 -11.33 -7.27
N HIS A 135 -1.99 -10.06 -7.26
CA HIS A 135 -0.60 -9.67 -7.03
C HIS A 135 -0.10 -10.15 -5.65
N TYR A 136 -0.90 -9.92 -4.60
CA TYR A 136 -0.59 -10.43 -3.26
C TYR A 136 -0.50 -11.97 -3.21
N TRP A 137 -1.43 -12.67 -3.86
CA TRP A 137 -1.44 -14.13 -3.86
C TRP A 137 -0.33 -14.74 -4.73
N LEU A 138 0.09 -14.05 -5.79
CA LEU A 138 1.27 -14.41 -6.57
C LEU A 138 2.51 -14.41 -5.67
N ALA A 139 2.72 -13.33 -4.90
CA ALA A 139 3.83 -13.26 -3.95
C ALA A 139 3.78 -14.40 -2.93
N ARG A 140 2.58 -14.71 -2.40
CA ARG A 140 2.37 -15.85 -1.49
C ARG A 140 2.66 -17.20 -2.14
N SER A 141 2.37 -17.33 -3.43
CA SER A 141 2.68 -18.56 -4.19
C SER A 141 4.18 -18.76 -4.35
N TYR A 142 4.93 -17.68 -4.58
CA TYR A 142 6.39 -17.72 -4.57
C TYR A 142 6.98 -18.08 -3.21
N VAL A 143 6.41 -17.55 -2.11
CA VAL A 143 6.82 -17.97 -0.75
C VAL A 143 6.63 -19.48 -0.56
N ALA A 144 5.49 -20.01 -0.99
CA ALA A 144 5.20 -21.45 -0.87
C ALA A 144 6.14 -22.31 -1.73
N LEU A 145 6.67 -21.77 -2.83
CA LEU A 145 7.72 -22.41 -3.65
C LEU A 145 9.13 -22.20 -3.10
N GLN A 146 9.30 -21.45 -2.01
CA GLN A 146 10.60 -21.02 -1.48
C GLN A 146 11.41 -20.18 -2.51
N ASP A 147 10.73 -19.59 -3.48
CA ASP A 147 11.31 -18.63 -4.42
C ASP A 147 11.27 -17.24 -3.80
N PHE A 148 12.13 -17.03 -2.79
CA PHE A 148 12.10 -15.86 -1.94
C PHE A 148 12.48 -14.58 -2.68
N GLU A 149 13.30 -14.65 -3.70
CA GLU A 149 13.66 -13.49 -4.51
C GLU A 149 12.46 -12.95 -5.33
N ASN A 150 11.72 -13.84 -6.00
CA ASN A 150 10.52 -13.45 -6.71
C ASN A 150 9.40 -13.03 -5.74
N ALA A 151 9.29 -13.68 -4.58
CA ALA A 151 8.36 -13.28 -3.52
C ALA A 151 8.65 -11.86 -3.02
N LYS A 152 9.92 -11.55 -2.73
CA LYS A 152 10.39 -10.23 -2.31
C LYS A 152 10.00 -9.15 -3.31
N ASN A 153 10.41 -9.34 -4.57
CA ASN A 153 10.13 -8.38 -5.63
C ASN A 153 8.63 -8.15 -5.83
N THR A 154 7.84 -9.22 -5.79
CA THR A 154 6.39 -9.15 -5.97
C THR A 154 5.70 -8.44 -4.79
N PHE A 155 6.12 -8.70 -3.54
CA PHE A 155 5.57 -7.97 -2.39
C PHE A 155 5.96 -6.50 -2.39
N ILE A 156 7.18 -6.15 -2.80
CA ILE A 156 7.61 -4.74 -2.92
C ILE A 156 6.75 -4.02 -3.95
N SER A 157 6.57 -4.60 -5.15
CA SER A 157 5.69 -4.02 -6.19
C SER A 157 4.25 -3.88 -5.67
N PHE A 158 3.70 -4.91 -5.03
CA PHE A 158 2.37 -4.84 -4.42
C PHE A 158 2.24 -3.68 -3.43
N GLN A 159 3.21 -3.47 -2.55
CA GLN A 159 3.19 -2.39 -1.57
C GLN A 159 3.29 -1.00 -2.21
N GLN A 160 4.05 -0.88 -3.28
CA GLN A 160 4.21 0.38 -4.01
C GLN A 160 2.93 0.77 -4.77
N GLU A 161 2.32 -0.20 -5.42
CA GLU A 161 1.15 0.01 -6.28
C GLU A 161 -0.16 0.06 -5.48
N ASN A 162 -0.24 -0.67 -4.34
CA ASN A 162 -1.48 -0.90 -3.60
C ASN A 162 -1.43 -0.45 -2.13
N PRO A 163 -1.01 0.79 -1.80
CA PRO A 163 -0.79 1.24 -0.42
C PRO A 163 -2.07 1.34 0.42
N ARG A 164 -3.26 1.26 -0.19
CA ARG A 164 -4.57 1.31 0.49
C ARG A 164 -5.30 -0.03 0.49
N HIS A 165 -4.69 -1.05 -0.09
CA HIS A 165 -5.32 -2.35 -0.16
C HIS A 165 -5.45 -2.99 1.22
N HIS A 166 -6.51 -3.75 1.46
CA HIS A 166 -6.77 -4.38 2.77
C HIS A 166 -5.69 -5.38 3.21
N LYS A 167 -4.93 -5.96 2.26
CA LYS A 167 -3.79 -6.84 2.52
C LYS A 167 -2.46 -6.11 2.69
N PHE A 168 -2.45 -4.77 2.54
CA PHE A 168 -1.23 -3.98 2.62
C PHE A 168 -0.48 -4.21 3.93
N SER A 169 -1.18 -4.20 5.08
CA SER A 169 -0.57 -4.45 6.38
C SER A 169 -0.08 -5.89 6.53
N ASN A 170 -0.79 -6.87 5.97
CA ASN A 170 -0.33 -8.26 5.97
C ASN A 170 0.94 -8.45 5.13
N SER A 171 1.07 -7.71 4.02
CA SER A 171 2.26 -7.81 3.16
C SER A 171 3.54 -7.39 3.86
N PHE A 172 3.49 -6.51 4.87
CA PHE A 172 4.66 -6.17 5.69
C PHE A 172 5.19 -7.39 6.45
N LEU A 173 4.30 -8.13 7.10
CA LEU A 173 4.70 -9.34 7.84
C LEU A 173 5.24 -10.43 6.89
N GLU A 174 4.55 -10.66 5.78
CA GLU A 174 4.98 -11.66 4.80
C GLU A 174 6.34 -11.29 4.19
N LEU A 175 6.53 -10.03 3.79
CA LEU A 175 7.82 -9.56 3.26
C LEU A 175 8.93 -9.61 4.32
N SER A 176 8.61 -9.31 5.59
CA SER A 176 9.60 -9.45 6.67
C SER A 176 10.06 -10.89 6.85
N ARG A 177 9.14 -11.86 6.71
CA ARG A 177 9.51 -13.30 6.72
C ARG A 177 10.40 -13.64 5.53
N VAL A 178 10.06 -13.13 4.35
CA VAL A 178 10.86 -13.34 3.13
C VAL A 178 12.27 -12.76 3.31
N TYR A 179 12.41 -11.57 3.89
CA TYR A 179 13.72 -11.00 4.22
C TYR A 179 14.50 -11.88 5.20
N ALA A 180 13.84 -12.44 6.21
CA ALA A 180 14.47 -13.36 7.16
C ALA A 180 14.97 -14.65 6.48
N GLU A 181 14.18 -15.23 5.57
CA GLU A 181 14.60 -16.41 4.78
C GLU A 181 15.77 -16.11 3.81
N LEU A 182 15.91 -14.85 3.40
CA LEU A 182 17.04 -14.38 2.59
C LEU A 182 18.24 -13.94 3.44
N GLU A 183 18.20 -14.12 4.77
CA GLU A 183 19.20 -13.65 5.72
C GLU A 183 19.37 -12.10 5.76
N GLU A 184 18.41 -11.37 5.17
CA GLU A 184 18.34 -9.90 5.16
C GLU A 184 17.69 -9.39 6.46
N ASN A 185 18.18 -9.83 7.62
CA ASN A 185 17.56 -9.66 8.94
C ASN A 185 17.35 -8.18 9.31
N GLU A 186 18.26 -7.30 8.94
CA GLU A 186 18.16 -5.87 9.23
C GLU A 186 16.93 -5.25 8.54
N LEU A 187 16.67 -5.62 7.29
CA LEU A 187 15.50 -5.16 6.53
C LEU A 187 14.21 -5.77 7.08
N ALA A 188 14.24 -7.02 7.51
CA ALA A 188 13.10 -7.66 8.18
C ALA A 188 12.73 -6.90 9.46
N ILE A 189 13.70 -6.59 10.31
CA ILE A 189 13.51 -5.86 11.57
C ILE A 189 12.98 -4.44 11.31
N GLU A 190 13.55 -3.72 10.33
CA GLU A 190 13.08 -2.38 9.96
C GLU A 190 11.62 -2.40 9.52
N LEU A 191 11.26 -3.36 8.67
CA LEU A 191 9.91 -3.49 8.12
C LEU A 191 8.89 -3.86 9.20
N ILE A 192 9.24 -4.75 10.14
CA ILE A 192 8.40 -5.11 11.28
C ILE A 192 8.16 -3.90 12.17
N ASN A 193 9.20 -3.14 12.49
CA ASN A 193 9.08 -1.93 13.32
C ASN A 193 8.19 -0.88 12.63
N LEU A 194 8.30 -0.76 11.31
CA LEU A 194 7.42 0.11 10.52
C LEU A 194 5.96 -0.35 10.59
N MET A 195 5.71 -1.66 10.48
CA MET A 195 4.36 -2.24 10.61
C MET A 195 3.77 -1.96 12.00
N ILE A 196 4.52 -2.23 13.06
CA ILE A 196 4.07 -1.99 14.44
C ILE A 196 3.72 -0.51 14.65
N LYS A 197 4.53 0.39 14.10
CA LYS A 197 4.31 1.84 14.21
C LYS A 197 3.10 2.33 13.43
N LYS A 198 2.88 1.79 12.21
CA LYS A 198 1.81 2.26 11.30
C LYS A 198 0.47 1.62 11.59
N THR A 199 0.46 0.36 12.03
CA THR A 199 -0.77 -0.44 12.19
C THR A 199 -0.79 -1.18 13.55
N PRO A 200 -0.71 -0.46 14.69
CA PRO A 200 -0.54 -1.06 16.02
C PRO A 200 -1.70 -1.97 16.45
N HIS A 201 -2.86 -1.84 15.84
CA HIS A 201 -4.07 -2.62 16.15
C HIS A 201 -4.38 -3.69 15.10
N HIS A 202 -3.46 -3.92 14.15
CA HIS A 202 -3.65 -4.97 13.16
C HIS A 202 -3.58 -6.35 13.82
N ASN A 203 -4.44 -7.28 13.40
CA ASN A 203 -4.52 -8.63 13.96
C ASN A 203 -3.23 -9.44 13.85
N SER A 204 -2.35 -9.15 12.88
CA SER A 204 -1.04 -9.81 12.71
C SER A 204 0.09 -9.19 13.55
N ILE A 205 -0.18 -8.20 14.40
CA ILE A 205 0.85 -7.51 15.20
C ILE A 205 1.57 -8.47 16.17
N ASN A 206 0.86 -9.40 16.75
CA ASN A 206 1.48 -10.38 17.65
C ASN A 206 2.47 -11.29 16.92
N GLN A 207 2.15 -11.69 15.68
CA GLN A 207 3.06 -12.47 14.85
C GLN A 207 4.29 -11.64 14.42
N ALA A 208 4.09 -10.35 14.11
CA ALA A 208 5.19 -9.44 13.80
C ALA A 208 6.14 -9.25 15.00
N LYS A 209 5.61 -9.10 16.21
CA LYS A 209 6.42 -9.01 17.44
C LYS A 209 7.15 -10.30 17.76
N GLN A 210 6.53 -11.46 17.49
CA GLN A 210 7.18 -12.75 17.67
C GLN A 210 8.37 -12.88 16.71
N LEU A 211 8.18 -12.61 15.43
CA LEU A 211 9.26 -12.63 14.44
C LEU A 211 10.39 -11.65 14.80
N LEU A 212 10.03 -10.45 15.29
CA LEU A 212 11.02 -9.49 15.78
C LEU A 212 11.87 -10.05 16.91
N ALA A 213 11.24 -10.71 17.89
CA ALA A 213 11.93 -11.34 19.01
C ALA A 213 12.86 -12.48 18.55
N GLU A 214 12.42 -13.28 17.58
CA GLU A 214 13.23 -14.35 16.97
C GLU A 214 14.47 -13.78 16.27
N LEU A 215 14.31 -12.70 15.48
CA LEU A 215 15.40 -12.08 14.74
C LEU A 215 16.38 -11.27 15.61
N THR A 216 15.96 -10.86 16.81
CA THR A 216 16.78 -10.09 17.74
C THR A 216 17.34 -10.94 18.90
N ALA A 217 16.96 -12.21 18.97
CA ALA A 217 17.51 -13.12 19.96
C ALA A 217 19.02 -13.28 19.74
N PRO A 218 19.85 -13.23 20.81
CA PRO A 218 21.26 -13.53 20.67
C PRO A 218 21.40 -14.95 20.13
N SER A 219 22.21 -15.11 19.07
CA SER A 219 22.59 -16.46 18.62
C SER A 219 23.21 -17.18 19.81
N GLU A 220 22.62 -18.28 20.24
CA GLU A 220 23.32 -19.17 21.19
C GLU A 220 24.59 -19.65 20.46
N GLU A 221 25.70 -18.98 20.74
CA GLU A 221 27.00 -19.53 20.39
C GLU A 221 27.07 -20.89 21.05
N THR A 222 26.96 -21.93 20.25
CA THR A 222 27.32 -23.28 20.66
C THR A 222 28.76 -23.23 21.10
N SER A 223 28.96 -23.05 22.41
CA SER A 223 30.25 -23.33 23.06
C SER A 223 30.49 -24.84 23.03
N GLU A 224 31.22 -25.26 21.99
CA GLU A 224 31.97 -26.49 22.04
C GLU A 224 33.37 -26.26 22.65
#